data_34f6e39312cf757c1bd916bbd5775505
#
_entry.id   34f6e39312cf757c1bd916bbd5775505
#
_cell.length_a   1.000
_cell.length_b   1.000
_cell.length_c   1.000
_cell.angle_alpha   90.00
_cell.angle_beta   90.00
_cell.angle_gamma   90.00
#
_symmetry.space_group_name_H-M   'P 1'
#
loop_
_entity.id
_entity.type
_entity.pdbx_description
1 polymer ?
#
loop_
_entity_poly.entity_id
_entity_poly.type
_entity_poly.pdbx_seq_one_letter_code
_entity_poly.pdbx_strand_id
1 'polypeptide(L)'
;ITPERNGSYTVKASLANGASLEKQLEAIDEKLTLTSSPLIGVNAPKGATLTATLTSANGTPVEGQVINFSVTLEGATLSGGKVRTNSSGQAPVVLTSNKVGTYTVTASFHNGVTIQTQTTVKVTGNPSTAHVASFIADPSTITATNSDLSTLKATVEDGCGNLIEGLTVYFALKSGSTTLTSLTAVTDQNGIATTSVKGAITGSVTVSTVTSAGGMQTVDISLVAGPADASQSILKNNQSSLKGDFTDSAELHLVLHDISGNPIKVS
;
A
#
# COMPACT_ATOMS: atom_id res chain seq x y z
N ILE A 1 -22.58 -0.20 51.36
CA ILE A 1 -21.40 0.70 51.45
C ILE A 1 -21.53 1.73 50.33
N THR A 2 -21.59 2.98 50.68
CA THR A 2 -21.64 4.13 49.76
C THR A 2 -20.29 4.86 49.89
N PRO A 3 -19.38 4.73 48.91
CA PRO A 3 -18.12 5.46 48.97
C PRO A 3 -18.36 6.97 48.72
N GLU A 4 -17.69 7.81 49.49
CA GLU A 4 -17.76 9.27 49.37
C GLU A 4 -16.70 9.87 48.43
N ARG A 5 -15.74 9.05 47.99
CA ARG A 5 -14.62 9.47 47.13
C ARG A 5 -14.23 8.31 46.21
N ASN A 6 -13.60 8.64 45.10
CA ASN A 6 -12.89 7.66 44.27
C ASN A 6 -11.77 6.97 45.07
N GLY A 7 -11.55 5.72 44.85
CA GLY A 7 -10.50 4.98 45.51
C GLY A 7 -10.77 3.48 45.62
N SER A 8 -9.76 2.77 46.07
CA SER A 8 -9.87 1.34 46.35
C SER A 8 -10.27 1.17 47.85
N TYR A 9 -11.36 0.49 48.08
CA TYR A 9 -11.91 0.21 49.42
C TYR A 9 -11.81 -1.28 49.71
N THR A 10 -11.23 -1.61 50.88
CA THR A 10 -11.23 -2.99 51.36
C THR A 10 -12.45 -3.22 52.26
N VAL A 11 -13.36 -4.08 51.85
CA VAL A 11 -14.49 -4.50 52.66
C VAL A 11 -14.12 -5.79 53.35
N LYS A 12 -14.17 -5.79 54.68
CA LYS A 12 -13.89 -6.94 55.54
C LYS A 12 -15.15 -7.41 56.23
N ALA A 13 -15.47 -8.66 56.04
CA ALA A 13 -16.51 -9.38 56.82
C ALA A 13 -15.80 -10.33 57.78
N SER A 14 -16.12 -10.22 59.08
CA SER A 14 -15.52 -11.07 60.11
C SER A 14 -16.60 -11.80 60.89
N LEU A 15 -16.33 -13.06 61.22
CA LEU A 15 -17.16 -13.86 62.09
C LEU A 15 -16.67 -13.84 63.55
N ALA A 16 -17.51 -14.13 64.52
CA ALA A 16 -17.15 -14.13 65.92
C ALA A 16 -16.06 -15.15 66.30
N ASN A 17 -15.86 -16.17 65.49
CA ASN A 17 -14.80 -17.17 65.62
C ASN A 17 -13.42 -16.72 65.06
N GLY A 18 -13.29 -15.45 64.63
CA GLY A 18 -12.06 -14.88 64.10
C GLY A 18 -11.82 -15.08 62.57
N ALA A 19 -12.66 -15.88 61.90
CA ALA A 19 -12.56 -16.03 60.45
C ALA A 19 -13.01 -14.73 59.75
N SER A 20 -12.28 -14.29 58.72
CA SER A 20 -12.63 -13.10 57.96
C SER A 20 -12.36 -13.29 56.48
N LEU A 21 -13.18 -12.60 55.68
CA LEU A 21 -13.03 -12.46 54.22
C LEU A 21 -12.87 -10.97 53.88
N GLU A 22 -11.97 -10.69 52.98
CA GLU A 22 -11.75 -9.34 52.49
C GLU A 22 -11.99 -9.30 50.99
N LYS A 23 -12.61 -8.23 50.50
CA LYS A 23 -12.79 -7.93 49.09
C LYS A 23 -12.45 -6.49 48.82
N GLN A 24 -11.66 -6.27 47.74
CA GLN A 24 -11.42 -4.94 47.25
C GLN A 24 -12.52 -4.48 46.30
N LEU A 25 -12.99 -3.26 46.49
CA LEU A 25 -13.98 -2.58 45.66
C LEU A 25 -13.36 -1.23 45.18
N GLU A 26 -13.55 -0.92 43.92
CA GLU A 26 -13.15 0.37 43.39
C GLU A 26 -14.37 1.28 43.24
N ALA A 27 -14.28 2.50 43.79
CA ALA A 27 -15.29 3.54 43.58
C ALA A 27 -14.77 4.51 42.51
N ILE A 28 -15.50 4.62 41.43
CA ILE A 28 -15.18 5.50 40.29
C ILE A 28 -16.39 6.39 40.04
N ASP A 29 -16.21 7.70 40.15
CA ASP A 29 -17.25 8.70 39.90
C ASP A 29 -17.14 9.36 38.51
N GLU A 30 -16.00 9.20 37.83
CA GLU A 30 -15.79 9.79 36.53
C GLU A 30 -15.86 8.75 35.40
N LYS A 31 -16.27 9.24 34.24
CA LYS A 31 -16.29 8.51 32.97
C LYS A 31 -15.36 9.21 31.97
N LEU A 32 -14.43 8.45 31.41
CA LEU A 32 -13.53 8.92 30.36
C LEU A 32 -13.93 8.27 29.02
N THR A 33 -14.11 9.10 28.01
CA THR A 33 -14.31 8.66 26.62
C THR A 33 -13.24 9.25 25.72
N LEU A 34 -12.91 8.57 24.60
CA LEU A 34 -11.95 9.05 23.63
C LEU A 34 -12.54 8.85 22.23
N THR A 35 -12.63 9.94 21.49
CA THR A 35 -13.04 9.95 20.08
C THR A 35 -11.89 10.40 19.21
N SER A 36 -11.86 9.93 17.96
CA SER A 36 -10.86 10.34 16.96
C SER A 36 -11.55 10.76 15.68
N SER A 37 -10.93 11.68 14.93
CA SER A 37 -11.24 11.85 13.51
C SER A 37 -10.85 10.57 12.75
N PRO A 38 -11.52 10.32 11.60
CA PRO A 38 -11.23 9.12 10.81
C PRO A 38 -9.82 9.14 10.22
N LEU A 39 -9.57 8.16 9.35
CA LEU A 39 -8.36 7.96 8.55
C LEU A 39 -7.67 9.27 8.12
N ILE A 40 -6.36 9.33 8.29
CA ILE A 40 -5.51 10.43 7.80
C ILE A 40 -4.41 9.89 6.87
N GLY A 41 -3.93 10.72 5.94
CA GLY A 41 -2.71 10.45 5.20
C GLY A 41 -1.45 10.77 6.01
N VAL A 42 -0.33 10.12 5.70
CA VAL A 42 0.96 10.48 6.29
C VAL A 42 1.25 11.96 6.06
N ASN A 43 1.85 12.61 7.05
CA ASN A 43 2.16 14.04 7.03
C ASN A 43 0.94 14.94 6.72
N ALA A 44 -0.27 14.48 7.05
CA ALA A 44 -1.46 15.31 6.89
C ALA A 44 -1.29 16.61 7.71
N PRO A 45 -1.47 17.80 7.10
CA PRO A 45 -1.17 19.09 7.75
C PRO A 45 -1.93 19.33 9.06
N LYS A 46 -3.14 18.76 9.16
CA LYS A 46 -3.98 18.89 10.36
C LYS A 46 -3.88 17.68 11.30
N GLY A 47 -3.29 16.56 10.87
CA GLY A 47 -3.29 15.31 11.63
C GLY A 47 -4.68 14.77 11.94
N ALA A 48 -4.74 13.74 12.81
CA ALA A 48 -5.99 13.26 13.39
C ALA A 48 -6.23 13.96 14.73
N THR A 49 -7.36 14.62 14.86
CA THR A 49 -7.78 15.19 16.15
C THR A 49 -8.42 14.08 16.99
N LEU A 50 -7.88 13.88 18.20
CA LEU A 50 -8.47 13.03 19.23
C LEU A 50 -8.96 13.91 20.36
N THR A 51 -10.15 13.61 20.89
CA THR A 51 -10.71 14.36 22.01
C THR A 51 -11.09 13.37 23.11
N ALA A 52 -10.39 13.48 24.23
CA ALA A 52 -10.80 12.83 25.47
C ALA A 52 -11.84 13.70 26.17
N THR A 53 -12.93 13.10 26.62
CA THR A 53 -13.97 13.80 27.37
C THR A 53 -14.13 13.15 28.73
N LEU A 54 -13.97 13.94 29.79
CA LEU A 54 -14.13 13.52 31.16
C LEU A 54 -15.43 14.10 31.70
N THR A 55 -16.31 13.23 32.21
CA THR A 55 -17.56 13.61 32.85
C THR A 55 -17.66 12.90 34.21
N SER A 56 -18.41 13.49 35.14
CA SER A 56 -18.83 12.80 36.35
C SER A 56 -19.88 11.72 36.04
N ALA A 57 -20.25 10.88 37.00
CA ALA A 57 -21.23 9.83 36.84
C ALA A 57 -22.59 10.29 36.32
N ASN A 58 -22.99 11.53 36.66
CA ASN A 58 -24.23 12.15 36.21
C ASN A 58 -24.11 12.84 34.83
N GLY A 59 -22.95 12.75 34.15
CA GLY A 59 -22.72 13.33 32.83
C GLY A 59 -22.25 14.79 32.83
N THR A 60 -22.04 15.42 33.99
CA THR A 60 -21.54 16.80 34.06
C THR A 60 -20.06 16.85 33.63
N PRO A 61 -19.67 17.81 32.76
CA PRO A 61 -18.27 17.96 32.35
C PRO A 61 -17.35 18.28 33.55
N VAL A 62 -16.16 17.65 33.55
CA VAL A 62 -15.16 17.88 34.62
C VAL A 62 -14.00 18.71 34.06
N GLU A 63 -13.88 19.96 34.46
CA GLU A 63 -12.87 20.89 34.01
C GLU A 63 -11.57 20.82 34.82
N GLY A 64 -10.44 21.23 34.18
CA GLY A 64 -9.14 21.43 34.83
C GLY A 64 -8.36 20.18 35.16
N GLN A 65 -8.87 18.99 34.83
CA GLN A 65 -8.23 17.72 35.12
C GLN A 65 -7.19 17.36 34.03
N VAL A 66 -6.13 16.68 34.44
CA VAL A 66 -5.05 16.27 33.53
C VAL A 66 -5.35 14.91 32.95
N ILE A 67 -5.51 14.83 31.65
CA ILE A 67 -5.58 13.57 30.89
C ILE A 67 -4.18 13.26 30.34
N ASN A 68 -3.71 12.03 30.57
CA ASN A 68 -2.46 11.54 29.99
C ASN A 68 -2.77 10.78 28.70
N PHE A 69 -2.02 11.09 27.65
CA PHE A 69 -2.11 10.43 26.36
C PHE A 69 -0.84 9.66 26.03
N SER A 70 -0.99 8.48 25.46
CA SER A 70 0.10 7.70 24.88
C SER A 70 -0.33 7.08 23.58
N VAL A 71 0.62 6.82 22.69
CA VAL A 71 0.42 6.14 21.42
C VAL A 71 1.37 4.94 21.35
N THR A 72 0.87 3.82 20.83
CA THR A 72 1.68 2.64 20.53
C THR A 72 2.22 2.73 19.11
N LEU A 73 3.40 2.19 18.88
CA LEU A 73 4.16 2.17 17.61
C LEU A 73 4.98 3.44 17.36
N GLU A 74 6.17 3.22 16.84
CA GLU A 74 7.06 4.29 16.36
C GLU A 74 6.53 4.92 15.07
N GLY A 75 6.84 6.20 14.89
CA GLY A 75 6.47 6.97 13.70
C GLY A 75 5.27 7.87 13.89
N ALA A 76 4.53 7.77 15.00
CA ALA A 76 3.47 8.73 15.34
C ALA A 76 3.90 9.63 16.50
N THR A 77 3.44 10.88 16.44
CA THR A 77 3.65 11.91 17.45
C THR A 77 2.31 12.49 17.87
N LEU A 78 2.15 12.70 19.19
CA LEU A 78 1.03 13.42 19.76
C LEU A 78 1.44 14.88 20.05
N SER A 79 0.56 15.83 19.79
CA SER A 79 0.80 17.26 20.08
C SER A 79 0.96 17.56 21.59
N GLY A 80 0.56 16.62 22.45
CA GLY A 80 0.74 16.70 23.90
C GLY A 80 0.51 15.35 24.56
N GLY A 81 1.39 14.97 25.50
CA GLY A 81 1.23 13.76 26.32
C GLY A 81 0.38 14.00 27.57
N LYS A 82 0.17 15.26 27.96
CA LYS A 82 -0.65 15.67 29.11
C LYS A 82 -1.44 16.92 28.73
N VAL A 83 -2.76 16.84 28.77
CA VAL A 83 -3.66 17.94 28.39
C VAL A 83 -4.72 18.10 29.46
N ARG A 84 -5.00 19.38 29.85
CA ARG A 84 -6.06 19.67 30.79
C ARG A 84 -7.41 19.76 30.11
N THR A 85 -8.43 19.26 30.78
CA THR A 85 -9.82 19.38 30.32
C THR A 85 -10.28 20.83 30.40
N ASN A 86 -10.98 21.29 29.37
CA ASN A 86 -11.63 22.61 29.30
C ASN A 86 -12.99 22.61 30.05
N SER A 87 -13.73 23.71 29.99
CA SER A 87 -15.05 23.87 30.61
C SER A 87 -16.11 22.88 30.08
N SER A 88 -15.89 22.27 28.92
CA SER A 88 -16.72 21.19 28.36
C SER A 88 -16.21 19.81 28.77
N GLY A 89 -15.25 19.69 29.68
CA GLY A 89 -14.60 18.42 30.05
C GLY A 89 -13.70 17.82 28.99
N GLN A 90 -13.32 18.58 27.96
CA GLN A 90 -12.60 18.05 26.77
C GLN A 90 -11.11 18.36 26.84
N ALA A 91 -10.30 17.36 26.51
CA ALA A 91 -8.85 17.47 26.33
C ALA A 91 -8.50 17.03 24.88
N PRO A 92 -8.35 17.97 23.96
CA PRO A 92 -8.00 17.65 22.57
C PRO A 92 -6.49 17.43 22.40
N VAL A 93 -6.11 16.49 21.53
CA VAL A 93 -4.74 16.22 21.10
C VAL A 93 -4.73 15.86 19.63
N VAL A 94 -3.64 16.16 18.93
CA VAL A 94 -3.47 15.85 17.51
C VAL A 94 -2.41 14.77 17.35
N LEU A 95 -2.74 13.71 16.60
CA LEU A 95 -1.80 12.69 16.15
C LEU A 95 -1.33 13.00 14.73
N THR A 96 -0.02 13.01 14.53
CA THR A 96 0.64 13.07 13.21
C THR A 96 1.55 11.86 13.05
N SER A 97 1.76 11.41 11.81
CA SER A 97 2.66 10.30 11.50
C SER A 97 3.25 10.45 10.10
N ASN A 98 4.51 10.03 9.94
CA ASN A 98 5.19 9.90 8.66
C ASN A 98 5.25 8.44 8.15
N LYS A 99 4.64 7.50 8.88
CA LYS A 99 4.55 6.08 8.51
C LYS A 99 3.10 5.64 8.45
N VAL A 100 2.80 4.78 7.48
CA VAL A 100 1.51 4.09 7.40
C VAL A 100 1.36 3.11 8.56
N GLY A 101 0.14 2.91 9.02
CA GLY A 101 -0.13 1.96 10.09
C GLY A 101 -1.43 2.25 10.83
N THR A 102 -1.77 1.36 11.77
CA THR A 102 -2.87 1.56 12.70
C THR A 102 -2.29 1.84 14.08
N TYR A 103 -2.52 3.04 14.57
CA TYR A 103 -2.01 3.53 15.84
C TYR A 103 -3.09 3.47 16.89
N THR A 104 -2.80 2.80 18.03
CA THR A 104 -3.68 2.80 19.19
C THR A 104 -3.28 3.96 20.10
N VAL A 105 -4.23 4.86 20.36
CA VAL A 105 -4.06 5.96 21.31
C VAL A 105 -4.82 5.62 22.57
N THR A 106 -4.14 5.75 23.70
CA THR A 106 -4.71 5.56 25.04
C THR A 106 -4.81 6.91 25.73
N ALA A 107 -5.99 7.23 26.25
CA ALA A 107 -6.20 8.31 27.19
C ALA A 107 -6.43 7.74 28.59
N SER A 108 -5.78 8.31 29.60
CA SER A 108 -5.93 7.89 30.99
C SER A 108 -6.07 9.09 31.94
N PHE A 109 -6.90 8.89 32.96
CA PHE A 109 -7.12 9.84 34.05
C PHE A 109 -6.94 9.11 35.37
N HIS A 110 -6.33 9.77 36.36
CA HIS A 110 -6.13 9.22 37.69
C HIS A 110 -6.66 10.18 38.74
N ASN A 111 -7.60 9.69 39.56
CA ASN A 111 -8.12 10.35 40.74
C ASN A 111 -8.42 9.30 41.81
N GLY A 112 -7.34 8.84 42.49
CA GLY A 112 -7.42 7.68 43.40
C GLY A 112 -7.46 6.31 42.69
N VAL A 113 -8.21 6.22 41.60
CA VAL A 113 -8.26 5.06 40.68
C VAL A 113 -7.88 5.55 39.29
N THR A 114 -7.22 4.70 38.50
CA THR A 114 -6.92 4.97 37.10
C THR A 114 -8.01 4.43 36.19
N ILE A 115 -8.66 5.34 35.45
CA ILE A 115 -9.56 4.98 34.35
C ILE A 115 -8.85 5.26 33.03
N GLN A 116 -9.05 4.38 32.04
CA GLN A 116 -8.44 4.53 30.71
C GLN A 116 -9.40 4.11 29.61
N THR A 117 -9.19 4.66 28.44
CA THR A 117 -9.91 4.35 27.22
C THR A 117 -8.97 4.38 26.03
N GLN A 118 -9.30 3.68 24.96
CA GLN A 118 -8.47 3.59 23.77
C GLN A 118 -9.30 3.83 22.51
N THR A 119 -8.64 4.31 21.48
CA THR A 119 -9.17 4.39 20.12
C THR A 119 -8.04 4.12 19.12
N THR A 120 -8.39 3.79 17.89
CA THR A 120 -7.42 3.57 16.82
C THR A 120 -7.52 4.64 15.74
N VAL A 121 -6.36 5.01 15.19
CA VAL A 121 -6.24 5.90 14.03
C VAL A 121 -5.49 5.15 12.94
N LYS A 122 -6.12 4.96 11.78
CA LYS A 122 -5.48 4.40 10.59
C LYS A 122 -4.81 5.53 9.80
N VAL A 123 -3.51 5.39 9.55
CA VAL A 123 -2.71 6.29 8.71
C VAL A 123 -2.36 5.56 7.42
N THR A 124 -2.67 6.16 6.28
CA THR A 124 -2.38 5.62 4.93
C THR A 124 -1.31 6.44 4.22
N GLY A 125 -0.76 5.92 3.13
CA GLY A 125 0.10 6.67 2.24
C GLY A 125 -0.59 7.93 1.71
N ASN A 126 0.20 8.95 1.39
CA ASN A 126 -0.29 10.23 0.89
C ASN A 126 -0.37 10.21 -0.65
N PRO A 127 -1.56 10.09 -1.26
CA PRO A 127 -1.69 10.01 -2.72
C PRO A 127 -1.28 11.29 -3.44
N SER A 128 -1.25 12.45 -2.77
CA SER A 128 -0.83 13.71 -3.39
C SER A 128 0.68 13.82 -3.63
N THR A 129 1.47 12.97 -2.99
CA THR A 129 2.93 12.86 -3.19
C THR A 129 3.33 11.52 -3.82
N ALA A 130 2.35 10.79 -4.37
CA ALA A 130 2.53 9.48 -4.97
C ALA A 130 3.45 9.54 -6.20
N HIS A 131 4.40 8.64 -6.28
CA HIS A 131 5.26 8.47 -7.44
C HIS A 131 5.54 6.99 -7.68
N VAL A 132 5.91 6.66 -8.92
CA VAL A 132 6.35 5.31 -9.26
C VAL A 132 7.81 5.17 -8.82
N ALA A 133 8.04 4.40 -7.76
CA ALA A 133 9.38 4.15 -7.22
C ALA A 133 10.16 3.11 -8.07
N SER A 134 9.44 2.16 -8.65
CA SER A 134 10.02 1.10 -9.50
C SER A 134 9.04 0.72 -10.60
N PHE A 135 9.57 0.52 -11.82
CA PHE A 135 8.81 -0.02 -12.94
C PHE A 135 9.64 -1.07 -13.67
N ILE A 136 9.19 -2.31 -13.67
CA ILE A 136 9.92 -3.46 -14.21
C ILE A 136 9.05 -4.29 -15.15
N ALA A 137 9.70 -4.96 -16.11
CA ALA A 137 9.11 -5.97 -17.00
C ALA A 137 9.69 -7.35 -16.68
N ASP A 138 8.80 -8.33 -16.52
CA ASP A 138 9.19 -9.70 -16.18
C ASP A 138 8.36 -10.71 -16.99
N PRO A 139 9.00 -11.48 -17.91
CA PRO A 139 10.37 -11.32 -18.39
C PRO A 139 10.57 -10.03 -19.24
N SER A 140 11.79 -9.50 -19.32
CA SER A 140 12.13 -8.34 -20.16
C SER A 140 12.26 -8.68 -21.64
N THR A 141 12.28 -9.97 -22.01
CA THR A 141 12.31 -10.47 -23.38
C THR A 141 11.23 -11.52 -23.55
N ILE A 142 10.42 -11.39 -24.60
CA ILE A 142 9.37 -12.34 -24.99
C ILE A 142 9.45 -12.65 -26.47
N THR A 143 8.83 -13.76 -26.91
CA THR A 143 8.71 -14.06 -28.33
C THR A 143 7.58 -13.29 -28.99
N ALA A 144 7.79 -12.83 -30.21
CA ALA A 144 6.84 -12.05 -30.99
C ALA A 144 5.77 -12.94 -31.66
N THR A 145 5.12 -13.82 -30.90
CA THR A 145 4.10 -14.77 -31.36
C THR A 145 2.68 -14.34 -30.99
N ASN A 146 2.53 -13.20 -30.31
CA ASN A 146 1.29 -12.68 -29.75
C ASN A 146 0.67 -13.57 -28.65
N SER A 147 1.36 -14.61 -28.20
CA SER A 147 0.96 -15.51 -27.12
C SER A 147 1.74 -15.26 -25.83
N ASP A 148 3.04 -14.97 -25.96
CA ASP A 148 3.90 -14.71 -24.80
C ASP A 148 3.59 -13.35 -24.20
N LEU A 149 3.65 -13.30 -22.85
CA LEU A 149 3.34 -12.12 -22.07
C LEU A 149 4.56 -11.68 -21.25
N SER A 150 4.85 -10.40 -21.28
CA SER A 150 5.69 -9.76 -20.26
C SER A 150 4.78 -9.05 -19.26
N THR A 151 4.92 -9.37 -17.97
CA THR A 151 4.19 -8.70 -16.89
C THR A 151 4.94 -7.45 -16.47
N LEU A 152 4.24 -6.33 -16.50
CA LEU A 152 4.75 -5.03 -16.07
C LEU A 152 4.28 -4.76 -14.65
N LYS A 153 5.21 -4.44 -13.75
CA LYS A 153 4.94 -4.16 -12.32
C LYS A 153 5.41 -2.76 -11.99
N ALA A 154 4.50 -1.90 -11.59
CA ALA A 154 4.78 -0.56 -11.09
C ALA A 154 4.57 -0.54 -9.58
N THR A 155 5.62 -0.23 -8.81
CA THR A 155 5.55 -0.02 -7.37
C THR A 155 5.39 1.45 -7.08
N VAL A 156 4.37 1.81 -6.30
CA VAL A 156 4.01 3.19 -6.00
C VAL A 156 4.23 3.48 -4.51
N GLU A 157 4.95 4.55 -4.25
CA GLU A 157 5.24 5.07 -2.91
C GLU A 157 4.82 6.54 -2.81
N ASP A 158 4.63 7.01 -1.57
CA ASP A 158 4.51 8.45 -1.30
C ASP A 158 5.88 9.11 -1.09
N GLY A 159 5.89 10.43 -0.88
CA GLY A 159 7.12 11.18 -0.65
C GLY A 159 7.93 10.79 0.61
N CYS A 160 7.41 9.90 1.44
CA CYS A 160 8.07 9.34 2.63
C CYS A 160 8.51 7.88 2.44
N GLY A 161 8.30 7.30 1.25
CA GLY A 161 8.63 5.90 0.96
C GLY A 161 7.61 4.90 1.48
N ASN A 162 6.38 5.33 1.77
CA ASN A 162 5.31 4.41 2.15
C ASN A 162 4.57 3.90 0.91
N LEU A 163 4.36 2.59 0.83
CA LEU A 163 3.58 1.95 -0.23
C LEU A 163 2.12 2.44 -0.19
N ILE A 164 1.56 2.71 -1.36
CA ILE A 164 0.19 3.21 -1.49
C ILE A 164 -0.71 2.14 -2.09
N GLU A 165 -1.70 1.68 -1.34
CA GLU A 165 -2.78 0.80 -1.78
C GLU A 165 -3.93 1.62 -2.39
N GLY A 166 -4.61 1.06 -3.38
CA GLY A 166 -5.85 1.61 -3.95
C GLY A 166 -5.65 2.80 -4.89
N LEU A 167 -4.40 3.10 -5.33
CA LEU A 167 -4.13 4.18 -6.27
C LEU A 167 -4.19 3.69 -7.72
N THR A 168 -4.84 4.46 -8.59
CA THR A 168 -4.85 4.17 -10.03
C THR A 168 -3.53 4.60 -10.66
N VAL A 169 -2.91 3.67 -11.39
CA VAL A 169 -1.70 3.85 -12.19
C VAL A 169 -2.07 3.76 -13.67
N TYR A 170 -1.51 4.62 -14.48
CA TYR A 170 -1.75 4.69 -15.93
C TYR A 170 -0.55 4.17 -16.69
N PHE A 171 -0.80 3.35 -17.72
CA PHE A 171 0.21 2.78 -18.60
C PHE A 171 -0.02 3.25 -20.04
N ALA A 172 1.06 3.52 -20.76
CA ALA A 172 0.97 3.91 -22.15
C ALA A 172 2.16 3.35 -22.96
N LEU A 173 1.88 2.92 -24.18
CA LEU A 173 2.91 2.58 -25.16
C LEU A 173 3.59 3.89 -25.63
N LYS A 174 4.91 3.97 -25.49
CA LYS A 174 5.73 5.10 -25.97
C LYS A 174 6.29 4.83 -27.35
N SER A 175 6.75 3.61 -27.59
CA SER A 175 7.31 3.19 -28.87
C SER A 175 7.17 1.68 -29.08
N GLY A 176 7.31 1.25 -30.32
CA GLY A 176 7.17 -0.14 -30.74
C GLY A 176 5.73 -0.51 -31.14
N SER A 177 5.55 -1.75 -31.57
CA SER A 177 4.26 -2.28 -32.02
C SER A 177 3.84 -3.46 -31.14
N THR A 178 2.92 -3.18 -30.21
CA THR A 178 2.48 -4.17 -29.22
C THR A 178 1.12 -3.78 -28.60
N THR A 179 0.54 -4.66 -27.79
CA THR A 179 -0.72 -4.43 -27.11
C THR A 179 -0.52 -4.57 -25.61
N LEU A 180 -0.98 -3.56 -24.84
CA LEU A 180 -1.13 -3.64 -23.40
C LEU A 180 -2.47 -4.29 -23.06
N THR A 181 -2.48 -5.20 -22.09
CA THR A 181 -3.72 -5.86 -21.63
C THR A 181 -4.66 -4.90 -20.91
N SER A 182 -4.10 -3.89 -20.26
CA SER A 182 -4.84 -2.78 -19.66
C SER A 182 -4.00 -1.51 -19.67
N LEU A 183 -4.65 -0.36 -19.87
CA LEU A 183 -4.03 0.97 -19.78
C LEU A 183 -4.07 1.54 -18.36
N THR A 184 -4.75 0.89 -17.44
CA THR A 184 -4.83 1.29 -16.03
C THR A 184 -4.83 0.05 -15.13
N ALA A 185 -4.27 0.19 -13.94
CA ALA A 185 -4.41 -0.78 -12.85
C ALA A 185 -4.43 -0.05 -11.51
N VAL A 186 -5.02 -0.69 -10.51
CA VAL A 186 -5.06 -0.16 -9.14
C VAL A 186 -4.01 -0.89 -8.32
N THR A 187 -3.26 -0.15 -7.49
CA THR A 187 -2.25 -0.72 -6.61
C THR A 187 -2.87 -1.63 -5.55
N ASP A 188 -2.25 -2.78 -5.31
CA ASP A 188 -2.59 -3.72 -4.25
C ASP A 188 -2.08 -3.23 -2.87
N GLN A 189 -2.24 -4.07 -1.84
CA GLN A 189 -1.73 -3.81 -0.47
C GLN A 189 -0.20 -3.64 -0.39
N ASN A 190 0.53 -4.10 -1.39
CA ASN A 190 1.99 -3.93 -1.51
C ASN A 190 2.36 -2.71 -2.38
N GLY A 191 1.39 -1.86 -2.72
CA GLY A 191 1.60 -0.70 -3.58
C GLY A 191 1.90 -1.06 -5.04
N ILE A 192 1.57 -2.28 -5.50
CA ILE A 192 1.93 -2.78 -6.83
C ILE A 192 0.72 -2.75 -7.77
N ALA A 193 0.86 -2.05 -8.91
CA ALA A 193 -0.07 -2.10 -10.04
C ALA A 193 0.55 -2.91 -11.17
N THR A 194 -0.24 -3.80 -11.79
CA THR A 194 0.24 -4.70 -12.85
C THR A 194 -0.56 -4.56 -14.13
N THR A 195 0.13 -4.64 -15.27
CA THR A 195 -0.44 -4.88 -16.60
C THR A 195 0.47 -5.85 -17.34
N SER A 196 0.11 -6.25 -18.56
CA SER A 196 0.95 -7.11 -19.37
C SER A 196 1.02 -6.61 -20.81
N VAL A 197 2.10 -6.98 -21.49
CA VAL A 197 2.33 -6.65 -22.89
C VAL A 197 2.57 -7.92 -23.70
N LYS A 198 2.06 -7.94 -24.93
CA LYS A 198 2.31 -8.97 -25.94
C LYS A 198 2.36 -8.33 -27.33
N GLY A 199 2.99 -8.99 -28.26
CA GLY A 199 3.07 -8.52 -29.66
C GLY A 199 3.46 -9.60 -30.65
N ALA A 200 3.23 -9.32 -31.93
CA ALA A 200 3.52 -10.21 -33.05
C ALA A 200 4.70 -9.71 -33.92
N ILE A 201 5.25 -8.53 -33.62
CA ILE A 201 6.32 -7.90 -34.41
C ILE A 201 7.58 -7.80 -33.55
N THR A 202 8.70 -8.28 -34.07
CA THR A 202 10.01 -8.18 -33.38
C THR A 202 10.47 -6.73 -33.26
N GLY A 203 11.17 -6.42 -32.16
CA GLY A 203 11.73 -5.11 -31.92
C GLY A 203 11.74 -4.71 -30.44
N SER A 204 12.24 -3.54 -30.16
CA SER A 204 12.17 -2.95 -28.80
C SER A 204 10.87 -2.19 -28.64
N VAL A 205 10.26 -2.39 -27.49
CA VAL A 205 9.01 -1.72 -27.07
C VAL A 205 9.28 -0.97 -25.79
N THR A 206 8.93 0.31 -25.74
CA THR A 206 9.01 1.13 -24.53
C THR A 206 7.61 1.41 -24.00
N VAL A 207 7.37 1.03 -22.75
CA VAL A 207 6.13 1.35 -22.03
C VAL A 207 6.44 2.38 -20.95
N SER A 208 5.56 3.36 -20.79
CA SER A 208 5.60 4.32 -19.70
C SER A 208 4.49 4.07 -18.69
N THR A 209 4.74 4.46 -17.46
CA THR A 209 3.75 4.47 -16.38
C THR A 209 3.80 5.80 -15.63
N VAL A 210 2.66 6.21 -15.05
CA VAL A 210 2.53 7.45 -14.31
C VAL A 210 1.39 7.35 -13.28
N THR A 211 1.50 8.07 -12.16
CA THR A 211 0.42 8.27 -11.20
C THR A 211 -0.30 9.61 -11.48
N SER A 212 -1.46 9.83 -10.86
CA SER A 212 -2.17 11.12 -10.92
C SER A 212 -1.38 12.29 -10.34
N ALA A 213 -0.43 12.02 -9.44
CA ALA A 213 0.47 13.02 -8.87
C ALA A 213 1.74 13.27 -9.74
N GLY A 214 1.93 12.47 -10.81
CA GLY A 214 3.09 12.57 -11.71
C GLY A 214 4.09 11.44 -11.53
N GLY A 215 5.37 11.71 -11.80
CA GLY A 215 6.46 10.73 -11.61
C GLY A 215 6.47 9.64 -12.68
N MET A 216 6.60 10.01 -13.95
CA MET A 216 6.66 9.06 -15.07
C MET A 216 7.93 8.21 -15.01
N GLN A 217 7.75 6.89 -15.18
CA GLN A 217 8.82 5.90 -15.37
C GLN A 217 8.62 5.18 -16.70
N THR A 218 9.68 4.59 -17.24
CA THR A 218 9.65 3.78 -18.47
C THR A 218 10.38 2.47 -18.29
N VAL A 219 9.97 1.46 -19.05
CA VAL A 219 10.64 0.16 -19.14
C VAL A 219 10.67 -0.29 -20.59
N ASP A 220 11.77 -0.93 -20.98
CA ASP A 220 11.93 -1.52 -22.31
C ASP A 220 11.73 -3.03 -22.28
N ILE A 221 11.05 -3.55 -23.30
CA ILE A 221 10.80 -4.97 -23.52
C ILE A 221 11.33 -5.32 -24.92
N SER A 222 12.08 -6.41 -25.02
CA SER A 222 12.54 -6.95 -26.31
C SER A 222 11.60 -8.02 -26.82
N LEU A 223 11.06 -7.85 -28.02
CA LEU A 223 10.32 -8.88 -28.73
C LEU A 223 11.24 -9.53 -29.76
N VAL A 224 11.51 -10.82 -29.59
CA VAL A 224 12.39 -11.59 -30.47
C VAL A 224 11.58 -12.58 -31.33
N ALA A 225 12.12 -12.98 -32.49
CA ALA A 225 11.46 -13.97 -33.32
C ALA A 225 11.30 -15.28 -32.57
N GLY A 226 10.17 -15.95 -32.78
CA GLY A 226 9.90 -17.30 -32.30
C GLY A 226 10.68 -18.37 -33.09
N PRO A 227 10.40 -19.65 -32.85
CA PRO A 227 10.94 -20.75 -33.62
C PRO A 227 10.59 -20.62 -35.12
N ALA A 228 11.45 -21.14 -35.98
CA ALA A 228 11.18 -21.17 -37.43
C ALA A 228 9.90 -21.99 -37.75
N ASP A 229 9.07 -21.40 -38.58
CA ASP A 229 7.84 -22.01 -39.08
C ASP A 229 7.97 -22.31 -40.58
N ALA A 230 7.73 -23.55 -40.97
CA ALA A 230 7.86 -23.98 -42.35
C ALA A 230 6.84 -23.32 -43.30
N SER A 231 5.65 -22.98 -42.77
CA SER A 231 4.61 -22.31 -43.58
C SER A 231 4.91 -20.84 -43.89
N GLN A 232 5.77 -20.19 -43.09
CA GLN A 232 6.17 -18.80 -43.23
C GLN A 232 7.58 -18.68 -43.87
N SER A 233 8.37 -19.74 -43.82
CA SER A 233 9.74 -19.76 -44.36
C SER A 233 9.73 -19.99 -45.87
N ILE A 234 10.70 -19.43 -46.56
CA ILE A 234 10.77 -19.45 -48.03
C ILE A 234 12.08 -20.09 -48.48
N LEU A 235 12.00 -21.10 -49.32
CA LEU A 235 13.13 -21.64 -50.04
C LEU A 235 13.13 -21.08 -51.46
N LYS A 236 14.16 -20.37 -51.83
CA LYS A 236 14.37 -19.78 -53.17
C LYS A 236 15.53 -20.49 -53.83
N ASN A 237 15.46 -20.61 -55.14
CA ASN A 237 16.55 -21.09 -55.99
C ASN A 237 16.83 -20.03 -57.11
N ASN A 238 18.04 -19.96 -57.54
CA ASN A 238 18.47 -19.07 -58.64
C ASN A 238 18.25 -19.67 -60.02
N GLN A 239 18.00 -20.96 -60.11
CA GLN A 239 17.76 -21.69 -61.37
C GLN A 239 16.61 -22.69 -61.21
N SER A 240 15.74 -22.79 -62.22
CA SER A 240 14.60 -23.74 -62.23
C SER A 240 14.98 -25.12 -62.80
N SER A 241 16.12 -25.26 -63.47
CA SER A 241 16.61 -26.52 -64.03
C SER A 241 18.14 -26.50 -64.08
N LEU A 242 18.76 -27.68 -63.99
CA LEU A 242 20.19 -27.90 -64.13
C LEU A 242 20.46 -28.89 -65.27
N LYS A 243 21.59 -28.70 -65.95
CA LYS A 243 22.10 -29.73 -66.90
C LYS A 243 22.71 -30.87 -66.11
N GLY A 244 22.46 -32.08 -66.53
CA GLY A 244 22.98 -33.28 -65.90
C GLY A 244 24.43 -33.66 -66.31
N ASP A 245 25.27 -32.65 -66.57
CA ASP A 245 26.64 -32.83 -67.06
C ASP A 245 27.73 -32.49 -66.02
N PHE A 246 27.32 -32.29 -64.72
CA PHE A 246 28.16 -31.97 -63.60
C PHE A 246 28.83 -30.59 -63.69
N THR A 247 28.42 -29.73 -64.65
CA THR A 247 28.98 -28.37 -64.79
C THR A 247 28.08 -27.29 -64.22
N ASP A 248 26.76 -27.55 -64.15
CA ASP A 248 25.77 -26.62 -63.60
C ASP A 248 25.60 -26.77 -62.11
N SER A 249 25.37 -25.68 -61.40
CA SER A 249 25.03 -25.63 -59.99
C SER A 249 23.87 -24.66 -59.72
N ALA A 250 23.00 -24.98 -58.78
CA ALA A 250 21.99 -24.07 -58.31
C ALA A 250 22.32 -23.61 -56.87
N GLU A 251 22.08 -22.35 -56.61
CA GLU A 251 22.18 -21.78 -55.30
C GLU A 251 20.80 -21.79 -54.68
N LEU A 252 20.68 -22.38 -53.48
CA LEU A 252 19.45 -22.42 -52.68
C LEU A 252 19.55 -21.42 -51.53
N HIS A 253 18.59 -20.51 -51.44
CA HIS A 253 18.48 -19.55 -50.38
C HIS A 253 17.29 -19.88 -49.49
N LEU A 254 17.54 -20.19 -48.22
CA LEU A 254 16.52 -20.42 -47.23
C LEU A 254 16.36 -19.16 -46.38
N VAL A 255 15.17 -18.56 -46.42
CA VAL A 255 14.79 -17.42 -45.56
C VAL A 255 13.84 -17.94 -44.49
N LEU A 256 14.30 -17.91 -43.25
CA LEU A 256 13.53 -18.39 -42.11
C LEU A 256 12.69 -17.29 -41.52
N HIS A 257 11.44 -17.62 -41.24
CA HIS A 257 10.50 -16.77 -40.51
C HIS A 257 9.84 -17.58 -39.38
N ASP A 258 9.41 -16.90 -38.33
CA ASP A 258 8.55 -17.48 -37.29
C ASP A 258 7.08 -17.54 -37.76
N ILE A 259 6.19 -18.06 -36.90
CA ILE A 259 4.74 -18.20 -37.21
C ILE A 259 4.07 -16.84 -37.46
N SER A 260 4.59 -15.74 -36.94
CA SER A 260 4.12 -14.36 -37.14
C SER A 260 4.74 -13.68 -38.37
N GLY A 261 5.62 -14.36 -39.11
CA GLY A 261 6.31 -13.82 -40.28
C GLY A 261 7.55 -12.98 -39.95
N ASN A 262 8.03 -12.99 -38.70
CA ASN A 262 9.24 -12.26 -38.32
C ASN A 262 10.49 -13.00 -38.84
N PRO A 263 11.48 -12.28 -39.43
CA PRO A 263 12.71 -12.90 -39.92
C PRO A 263 13.57 -13.40 -38.76
N ILE A 264 14.09 -14.63 -38.93
CA ILE A 264 14.99 -15.26 -37.96
C ILE A 264 16.41 -15.07 -38.47
N LYS A 265 17.28 -14.44 -37.68
CA LYS A 265 18.71 -14.34 -37.95
C LYS A 265 19.37 -15.63 -37.48
N VAL A 266 19.99 -16.34 -38.42
CA VAL A 266 20.87 -17.50 -38.12
C VAL A 266 22.24 -16.91 -37.80
N SER A 267 22.76 -17.19 -36.61
CA SER A 267 24.12 -16.79 -36.18
C SER A 267 25.14 -17.86 -36.54
#